data_d3c2326dda6705bbb6e36c88503dc9b0
#
_entry.id   d3c2326dda6705bbb6e36c88503dc9b0
#
_cell.length_a   1.000
_cell.length_b   1.000
_cell.length_c   1.000
_cell.angle_alpha   90.00
_cell.angle_beta   90.00
_cell.angle_gamma   90.00
#
_symmetry.space_group_name_H-M   'P 1'
#
loop_
_entity.id
_entity.type
_entity.pdbx_description
1 polymer ?
#
loop_
_entity_poly.entity_id
_entity_poly.type
_entity_poly.pdbx_seq_one_letter_code
_entity_poly.pdbx_strand_id
1 'polypeptide(L)'
;MSKKLKLTDREWKEFVFGELFDISSTSSSIDKKRLTGLQGNNPYITRSDTNNGIDCFIDHQPGFVTDEANVITIGLDTQTVFYQSPPFYTGQNIQVIRNPNLNKYNALFVIRAIKMFVKKFSWGSYGATLTRLRKGKIFLPIDTNGEPDWTFMSDFMKRIEQETLRKAIDFFKPRNDKQMLTGGG
;
A
#
# COMPACT_ATOMS: atom_id res chain seq x y z
N MET A 1 3.80 -10.30 -29.16
CA MET A 1 3.42 -9.18 -28.26
C MET A 1 2.52 -9.71 -27.18
N SER A 2 2.93 -9.66 -25.91
CA SER A 2 2.09 -10.08 -24.78
C SER A 2 0.84 -9.18 -24.72
N LYS A 3 -0.37 -9.79 -24.62
CA LYS A 3 -1.63 -9.06 -24.52
C LYS A 3 -1.59 -8.14 -23.29
N LYS A 4 -1.89 -6.87 -23.48
CA LYS A 4 -1.93 -5.89 -22.39
C LYS A 4 -3.07 -6.23 -21.44
N LEU A 5 -2.77 -6.54 -20.17
CA LEU A 5 -3.76 -6.80 -19.13
C LEU A 5 -4.67 -5.58 -18.92
N LYS A 6 -5.99 -5.82 -18.83
CA LYS A 6 -7.00 -4.80 -18.54
C LYS A 6 -7.82 -5.22 -17.32
N LEU A 7 -8.35 -4.27 -16.57
CA LEU A 7 -9.26 -4.57 -15.46
C LEU A 7 -10.51 -5.34 -15.88
N THR A 8 -10.90 -5.23 -17.14
CA THR A 8 -12.02 -5.96 -17.76
C THR A 8 -11.68 -7.40 -18.14
N ASP A 9 -10.44 -7.85 -17.98
CA ASP A 9 -10.03 -9.24 -18.26
C ASP A 9 -10.41 -10.22 -17.14
N ARG A 10 -11.03 -9.72 -16.08
CA ARG A 10 -11.52 -10.51 -14.94
C ARG A 10 -12.92 -10.08 -14.55
N GLU A 11 -13.68 -11.04 -14.04
CA GLU A 11 -14.88 -10.77 -13.26
C GLU A 11 -14.51 -10.22 -11.90
N TRP A 12 -15.43 -9.50 -11.25
CA TRP A 12 -15.23 -8.84 -9.97
C TRP A 12 -16.30 -9.26 -8.99
N LYS A 13 -15.90 -9.49 -7.76
CA LYS A 13 -16.81 -9.90 -6.68
C LYS A 13 -16.57 -9.07 -5.43
N GLU A 14 -17.61 -8.90 -4.65
CA GLU A 14 -17.57 -8.30 -3.32
C GLU A 14 -17.08 -9.31 -2.29
N PHE A 15 -16.13 -8.90 -1.45
CA PHE A 15 -15.61 -9.69 -0.34
C PHE A 15 -15.77 -8.92 0.96
N VAL A 16 -16.17 -9.61 2.04
CA VAL A 16 -16.17 -9.03 3.38
C VAL A 16 -14.73 -8.87 3.84
N PHE A 17 -14.35 -7.66 4.22
CA PHE A 17 -12.96 -7.31 4.46
C PHE A 17 -12.34 -8.14 5.59
N GLY A 18 -13.05 -8.33 6.70
CA GLY A 18 -12.57 -9.12 7.84
C GLY A 18 -12.62 -10.64 7.65
N GLU A 19 -13.26 -11.14 6.58
CA GLU A 19 -13.18 -12.55 6.20
C GLU A 19 -11.98 -12.82 5.29
N LEU A 20 -11.59 -11.80 4.50
CA LEU A 20 -10.47 -11.89 3.58
C LEU A 20 -9.13 -11.56 4.24
N PHE A 21 -9.13 -10.66 5.24
CA PHE A 21 -7.92 -10.19 5.90
C PHE A 21 -8.00 -10.36 7.42
N ASP A 22 -6.87 -10.77 8.01
CA ASP A 22 -6.67 -10.59 9.44
C ASP A 22 -6.32 -9.12 9.71
N ILE A 23 -7.10 -8.50 10.61
CA ILE A 23 -6.98 -7.08 10.92
C ILE A 23 -6.86 -6.93 12.43
N SER A 24 -5.76 -6.38 12.89
CA SER A 24 -5.51 -6.14 14.31
C SER A 24 -4.82 -4.82 14.56
N SER A 25 -4.80 -4.39 15.82
CA SER A 25 -3.94 -3.31 16.26
C SER A 25 -2.47 -3.71 16.10
N THR A 26 -1.60 -2.72 15.99
CA THR A 26 -0.15 -2.91 15.92
C THR A 26 0.42 -3.41 17.25
N SER A 27 1.55 -4.10 17.19
CA SER A 27 2.23 -4.68 18.35
C SER A 27 2.91 -3.62 19.20
N SER A 28 3.44 -2.55 18.59
CA SER A 28 4.26 -1.56 19.30
C SER A 28 3.47 -0.37 19.84
N SER A 29 2.74 0.35 18.99
CA SER A 29 1.92 1.53 19.36
C SER A 29 2.63 2.53 20.30
N ILE A 30 3.88 2.90 19.97
CA ILE A 30 4.76 3.70 20.83
C ILE A 30 4.42 5.19 20.69
N ASP A 31 4.25 5.91 21.80
CA ASP A 31 4.22 7.36 21.76
C ASP A 31 5.61 7.90 21.35
N LYS A 32 5.67 8.85 20.42
CA LYS A 32 6.92 9.42 19.90
C LYS A 32 7.84 9.94 21.01
N LYS A 33 7.27 10.45 22.11
CA LYS A 33 8.03 10.93 23.28
C LYS A 33 8.74 9.82 24.05
N ARG A 34 8.35 8.58 23.84
CA ARG A 34 8.93 7.39 24.50
C ARG A 34 10.00 6.70 23.66
N LEU A 35 10.26 7.17 22.46
CA LEU A 35 11.33 6.65 21.62
C LEU A 35 12.69 6.95 22.29
N THR A 36 13.64 6.04 22.12
CA THR A 36 15.02 6.21 22.65
C THR A 36 15.76 7.39 22.04
N GLY A 37 15.26 7.93 20.91
CA GLY A 37 15.91 9.02 20.18
C GLY A 37 17.11 8.60 19.33
N LEU A 38 17.49 7.32 19.37
CA LEU A 38 18.58 6.80 18.56
C LEU A 38 18.12 6.52 17.12
N GLN A 39 18.93 6.94 16.16
CA GLN A 39 18.73 6.61 14.75
C GLN A 39 19.09 5.15 14.50
N GLY A 40 18.36 4.51 13.58
CA GLY A 40 18.56 3.12 13.20
C GLY A 40 17.94 2.80 11.85
N ASN A 41 17.65 1.52 11.61
CA ASN A 41 17.15 1.04 10.34
C ASN A 41 15.67 0.61 10.36
N ASN A 42 15.01 0.69 11.52
CA ASN A 42 13.61 0.29 11.64
C ASN A 42 12.69 1.48 11.33
N PRO A 43 11.79 1.39 10.34
CA PRO A 43 10.81 2.43 10.09
C PRO A 43 9.92 2.63 11.33
N TYR A 44 9.65 3.88 11.68
CA TYR A 44 8.62 4.25 12.64
C TYR A 44 7.44 4.85 11.88
N ILE A 45 6.35 4.09 11.83
CA ILE A 45 5.16 4.42 11.06
C ILE A 45 4.19 5.24 11.90
N THR A 46 3.70 6.32 11.34
CA THR A 46 2.69 7.18 11.94
C THR A 46 1.47 7.32 11.03
N ARG A 47 0.51 8.13 11.44
CA ARG A 47 -0.69 8.43 10.65
C ARG A 47 -0.45 9.51 9.58
N SER A 48 0.81 9.82 9.26
CA SER A 48 1.15 10.74 8.17
C SER A 48 0.65 10.19 6.84
N ASP A 49 0.26 11.07 5.94
CA ASP A 49 -0.12 10.75 4.56
C ASP A 49 1.06 10.86 3.56
N THR A 50 2.23 11.22 4.07
CA THR A 50 3.48 11.36 3.30
C THR A 50 4.45 10.21 3.60
N ASN A 51 5.46 10.04 2.75
CA ASN A 51 6.56 9.09 2.94
C ASN A 51 6.11 7.67 3.31
N ASN A 52 5.02 7.18 2.75
CA ASN A 52 4.47 5.86 3.08
C ASN A 52 4.12 5.68 4.57
N GLY A 53 3.80 6.77 5.27
CA GLY A 53 3.55 6.81 6.71
C GLY A 53 4.81 6.83 7.57
N ILE A 54 6.01 6.75 6.99
CA ILE A 54 7.29 6.74 7.71
C ILE A 54 7.60 8.16 8.22
N ASP A 55 7.67 8.31 9.52
CA ASP A 55 8.08 9.57 10.17
C ASP A 55 9.61 9.66 10.29
N CYS A 56 10.25 8.59 10.72
CA CYS A 56 11.71 8.49 10.87
C CYS A 56 12.15 7.02 10.88
N PHE A 57 13.47 6.83 10.89
CA PHE A 57 14.10 5.53 11.11
C PHE A 57 14.74 5.49 12.48
N ILE A 58 14.45 4.47 13.26
CA ILE A 58 14.85 4.34 14.66
C ILE A 58 15.58 3.04 14.92
N ASP A 59 16.37 3.01 15.97
CA ASP A 59 17.03 1.81 16.46
C ASP A 59 16.05 0.92 17.23
N HIS A 60 16.53 -0.21 17.73
CA HIS A 60 15.75 -1.11 18.56
C HIS A 60 15.12 -0.37 19.75
N GLN A 61 13.85 -0.63 20.00
CA GLN A 61 13.11 -0.02 21.10
C GLN A 61 12.93 -1.06 22.23
N PRO A 62 13.67 -0.95 23.36
CA PRO A 62 13.56 -1.92 24.46
C PRO A 62 12.12 -2.03 24.99
N GLY A 63 11.65 -3.26 25.16
CA GLY A 63 10.30 -3.54 25.65
C GLY A 63 9.20 -3.44 24.61
N PHE A 64 9.53 -3.18 23.34
CA PHE A 64 8.58 -3.17 22.22
C PHE A 64 8.99 -4.18 21.15
N VAL A 65 7.98 -4.75 20.50
CA VAL A 65 8.16 -5.69 19.37
C VAL A 65 7.77 -4.99 18.09
N THR A 66 8.53 -5.21 17.03
CA THR A 66 8.17 -4.74 15.68
C THR A 66 6.95 -5.50 15.15
N ASP A 67 6.14 -4.83 14.35
CA ASP A 67 5.18 -5.51 13.48
C ASP A 67 5.93 -6.15 12.31
N GLU A 68 5.32 -7.16 11.74
CA GLU A 68 5.92 -7.97 10.67
C GLU A 68 5.97 -7.23 9.33
N ALA A 69 6.84 -7.68 8.47
CA ALA A 69 6.94 -7.27 7.07
C ALA A 69 5.76 -7.73 6.23
N ASN A 70 5.64 -7.16 5.02
CA ASN A 70 4.72 -7.60 3.98
C ASN A 70 3.24 -7.49 4.37
N VAL A 71 2.88 -6.40 5.01
CA VAL A 71 1.52 -6.09 5.47
C VAL A 71 1.05 -4.72 4.95
N ILE A 72 -0.24 -4.46 5.09
CA ILE A 72 -0.81 -3.13 4.84
C ILE A 72 -1.12 -2.47 6.19
N THR A 73 -0.70 -1.23 6.37
CA THR A 73 -1.07 -0.40 7.53
C THR A 73 -2.20 0.55 7.18
N ILE A 74 -3.10 0.79 8.13
CA ILE A 74 -4.15 1.80 8.02
C ILE A 74 -4.22 2.66 9.28
N GLY A 75 -4.13 3.97 9.10
CA GLY A 75 -4.48 4.96 10.11
C GLY A 75 -5.98 5.22 10.07
N LEU A 76 -6.72 4.78 11.09
CA LEU A 76 -8.19 4.87 11.07
C LEU A 76 -8.70 6.31 11.06
N ASP A 77 -8.03 7.20 11.80
CA ASP A 77 -8.42 8.62 11.92
C ASP A 77 -8.14 9.40 10.64
N THR A 78 -7.01 9.10 10.00
CA THR A 78 -6.51 9.81 8.82
C THR A 78 -6.87 9.13 7.50
N GLN A 79 -7.36 7.88 7.57
CA GLN A 79 -7.66 7.05 6.40
C GLN A 79 -6.44 6.83 5.47
N THR A 80 -5.23 6.94 6.05
CA THR A 80 -3.98 6.66 5.34
C THR A 80 -3.78 5.15 5.24
N VAL A 81 -3.44 4.67 4.05
CA VAL A 81 -3.28 3.23 3.77
C VAL A 81 -2.01 3.02 2.98
N PHE A 82 -1.08 2.21 3.53
CA PHE A 82 0.22 1.97 2.93
C PHE A 82 0.67 0.51 3.08
N TYR A 83 1.51 0.06 2.16
CA TYR A 83 2.18 -1.24 2.24
C TYR A 83 3.52 -1.08 2.94
N GLN A 84 3.79 -1.97 3.90
CA GLN A 84 5.04 -2.01 4.65
C GLN A 84 5.86 -3.24 4.27
N SER A 85 6.99 -3.00 3.61
CA SER A 85 7.87 -4.07 3.12
C SER A 85 8.77 -4.65 4.21
N PRO A 86 9.47 -3.85 5.05
CA PRO A 86 10.26 -4.35 6.16
C PRO A 86 9.42 -4.44 7.45
N PRO A 87 9.91 -5.12 8.49
CA PRO A 87 9.39 -4.97 9.85
C PRO A 87 9.50 -3.52 10.33
N PHE A 88 8.60 -3.10 11.20
CA PHE A 88 8.48 -1.69 11.59
C PHE A 88 7.94 -1.52 13.01
N TYR A 89 8.14 -0.34 13.58
CA TYR A 89 7.43 0.13 14.77
C TYR A 89 6.33 1.10 14.38
N THR A 90 5.35 1.30 15.24
CA THR A 90 4.27 2.25 14.99
C THR A 90 4.03 3.21 16.14
N GLY A 91 3.49 4.38 15.78
CA GLY A 91 2.75 5.22 16.69
C GLY A 91 1.34 4.69 16.97
N GLN A 92 0.53 5.51 17.63
CA GLN A 92 -0.82 5.15 18.06
C GLN A 92 -1.84 5.15 16.90
N ASN A 93 -2.95 4.40 17.08
CA ASN A 93 -4.13 4.36 16.20
C ASN A 93 -3.85 3.86 14.78
N ILE A 94 -2.91 2.93 14.63
CA ILE A 94 -2.63 2.24 13.39
C ILE A 94 -3.09 0.79 13.52
N GLN A 95 -3.72 0.28 12.47
CA GLN A 95 -4.09 -1.12 12.33
C GLN A 95 -3.24 -1.78 11.27
N VAL A 96 -3.01 -3.07 11.41
CA VAL A 96 -2.29 -3.90 10.45
C VAL A 96 -3.29 -4.85 9.79
N ILE A 97 -3.18 -4.97 8.48
CA ILE A 97 -4.01 -5.80 7.62
C ILE A 97 -3.11 -6.85 6.99
N ARG A 98 -3.41 -8.13 7.25
CA ARG A 98 -2.61 -9.28 6.88
C ARG A 98 -3.37 -10.21 5.95
N ASN A 99 -2.66 -10.79 5.02
CA ASN A 99 -3.11 -11.96 4.27
C ASN A 99 -1.87 -12.68 3.73
N PRO A 100 -1.79 -14.03 3.80
CA PRO A 100 -0.61 -14.79 3.36
C PRO A 100 -0.29 -14.63 1.86
N ASN A 101 -1.27 -14.24 1.05
CA ASN A 101 -1.09 -14.02 -0.38
C ASN A 101 -0.58 -12.61 -0.72
N LEU A 102 -0.44 -11.70 0.26
CA LEU A 102 0.06 -10.35 0.01
C LEU A 102 1.51 -10.37 -0.47
N ASN A 103 1.79 -9.52 -1.43
CA ASN A 103 3.13 -9.14 -1.86
C ASN A 103 3.12 -7.66 -2.27
N LYS A 104 4.29 -7.09 -2.54
CA LYS A 104 4.44 -5.67 -2.93
C LYS A 104 3.42 -5.23 -3.98
N TYR A 105 3.17 -6.04 -5.00
CA TYR A 105 2.37 -5.64 -6.15
C TYR A 105 0.87 -5.76 -5.89
N ASN A 106 0.40 -6.93 -5.45
CA ASN A 106 -1.03 -7.09 -5.18
C ASN A 106 -1.49 -6.23 -3.99
N ALA A 107 -0.61 -5.96 -3.01
CA ALA A 107 -0.91 -5.03 -1.93
C ALA A 107 -1.22 -3.62 -2.45
N LEU A 108 -0.46 -3.11 -3.43
CA LEU A 108 -0.75 -1.81 -4.06
C LEU A 108 -2.10 -1.78 -4.76
N PHE A 109 -2.50 -2.89 -5.38
CA PHE A 109 -3.83 -3.03 -5.97
C PHE A 109 -4.92 -3.01 -4.90
N VAL A 110 -4.76 -3.81 -3.85
CA VAL A 110 -5.69 -3.89 -2.71
C VAL A 110 -5.81 -2.56 -1.98
N ILE A 111 -4.71 -1.83 -1.77
CA ILE A 111 -4.71 -0.49 -1.17
C ILE A 111 -5.65 0.45 -1.92
N ARG A 112 -5.70 0.37 -3.24
CA ARG A 112 -6.64 1.20 -4.02
C ARG A 112 -8.09 0.86 -3.70
N ALA A 113 -8.42 -0.42 -3.58
CA ALA A 113 -9.77 -0.88 -3.19
C ALA A 113 -10.12 -0.43 -1.77
N ILE A 114 -9.18 -0.56 -0.82
CA ILE A 114 -9.35 -0.09 0.56
C ILE A 114 -9.58 1.42 0.60
N LYS A 115 -8.77 2.20 -0.11
CA LYS A 115 -8.93 3.67 -0.17
C LYS A 115 -10.28 4.10 -0.73
N MET A 116 -10.82 3.36 -1.69
CA MET A 116 -12.18 3.62 -2.22
C MET A 116 -13.26 3.29 -1.18
N PHE A 117 -13.05 2.22 -0.42
CA PHE A 117 -13.98 1.81 0.63
C PHE A 117 -13.98 2.78 1.81
N VAL A 118 -12.81 3.15 2.35
CA VAL A 118 -12.71 4.02 3.53
C VAL A 118 -13.17 5.46 3.28
N LYS A 119 -13.13 5.92 2.03
CA LYS A 119 -13.70 7.23 1.64
C LYS A 119 -15.22 7.34 1.90
N LYS A 120 -15.91 6.21 2.04
CA LYS A 120 -17.34 6.20 2.38
C LYS A 120 -17.60 6.54 3.85
N PHE A 121 -16.58 6.50 4.70
CA PHE A 121 -16.69 6.93 6.10
C PHE A 121 -16.49 8.45 6.15
N SER A 122 -17.58 9.19 6.36
CA SER A 122 -17.51 10.63 6.52
C SER A 122 -16.82 11.01 7.84
N TRP A 123 -16.12 12.11 7.82
CA TRP A 123 -15.59 12.78 9.00
C TRP A 123 -16.77 13.19 9.91
N GLY A 124 -16.80 12.70 11.14
CA GLY A 124 -17.85 12.99 12.10
C GLY A 124 -18.10 11.83 13.05
N SER A 125 -19.16 11.85 13.83
CA SER A 125 -19.53 10.92 14.92
C SER A 125 -19.43 9.42 14.60
N TYR A 126 -19.10 9.05 13.38
CA TYR A 126 -19.04 7.67 12.88
C TYR A 126 -17.76 7.34 12.11
N GLY A 127 -16.61 7.86 12.53
CA GLY A 127 -15.31 7.57 11.92
C GLY A 127 -15.04 6.07 11.66
N ALA A 128 -14.01 5.77 10.90
CA ALA A 128 -13.58 4.40 10.66
C ALA A 128 -13.20 3.73 11.99
N THR A 129 -13.93 2.70 12.39
CA THR A 129 -13.59 1.84 13.54
C THR A 129 -13.14 0.48 13.02
N LEU A 130 -12.34 -0.24 13.82
CA LEU A 130 -11.92 -1.60 13.50
C LEU A 130 -13.11 -2.51 13.17
N THR A 131 -14.21 -2.40 13.92
CA THR A 131 -15.43 -3.18 13.69
C THR A 131 -16.07 -2.86 12.34
N ARG A 132 -16.14 -1.58 11.97
CA ARG A 132 -16.68 -1.15 10.66
C ARG A 132 -15.79 -1.58 9.53
N LEU A 133 -14.46 -1.48 9.72
CA LEU A 133 -13.50 -1.94 8.75
C LEU A 133 -13.69 -3.43 8.45
N ARG A 134 -13.78 -4.27 9.50
CA ARG A 134 -13.99 -5.72 9.35
C ARG A 134 -15.29 -6.09 8.65
N LYS A 135 -16.38 -5.38 8.93
CA LYS A 135 -17.69 -5.60 8.29
C LYS A 135 -17.83 -5.00 6.91
N GLY A 136 -16.85 -4.21 6.50
CA GLY A 136 -16.85 -3.56 5.22
C GLY A 136 -16.67 -4.53 4.07
N LYS A 137 -17.01 -4.08 2.86
CA LYS A 137 -16.89 -4.88 1.65
C LYS A 137 -16.03 -4.17 0.63
N ILE A 138 -15.16 -4.91 -0.01
CA ILE A 138 -14.31 -4.45 -1.10
C ILE A 138 -14.55 -5.28 -2.36
N PHE A 139 -14.36 -4.65 -3.52
CA PHE A 139 -14.43 -5.32 -4.82
C PHE A 139 -13.04 -5.71 -5.27
N LEU A 140 -12.86 -6.99 -5.59
CA LEU A 140 -11.61 -7.52 -6.15
C LEU A 140 -11.89 -8.40 -7.37
N PRO A 141 -10.92 -8.47 -8.31
CA PRO A 141 -11.01 -9.41 -9.43
C PRO A 141 -10.91 -10.84 -8.91
N ILE A 142 -11.66 -11.75 -9.53
CA ILE A 142 -11.72 -13.16 -9.16
C ILE A 142 -11.06 -14.06 -10.19
N ASP A 143 -10.55 -15.17 -9.72
CA ASP A 143 -10.09 -16.31 -10.52
C ASP A 143 -11.27 -17.21 -10.96
N THR A 144 -10.95 -18.33 -11.58
CA THR A 144 -11.94 -19.31 -12.05
C THR A 144 -12.70 -20.03 -10.93
N ASN A 145 -12.21 -19.96 -9.69
CA ASN A 145 -12.84 -20.56 -8.52
C ASN A 145 -13.70 -19.55 -7.76
N GLY A 146 -13.75 -18.29 -8.21
CA GLY A 146 -14.49 -17.22 -7.56
C GLY A 146 -13.77 -16.63 -6.34
N GLU A 147 -12.46 -16.93 -6.18
CA GLU A 147 -11.57 -16.39 -5.14
C GLU A 147 -10.79 -15.19 -5.67
N PRO A 148 -10.22 -14.31 -4.79
CA PRO A 148 -9.43 -13.18 -5.25
C PRO A 148 -8.25 -13.61 -6.14
N ASP A 149 -8.16 -13.08 -7.35
CA ASP A 149 -7.06 -13.37 -8.27
C ASP A 149 -5.79 -12.58 -7.90
N TRP A 150 -5.08 -13.07 -6.89
CA TRP A 150 -3.84 -12.46 -6.38
C TRP A 150 -2.75 -12.34 -7.45
N THR A 151 -2.70 -13.31 -8.36
CA THR A 151 -1.75 -13.33 -9.48
C THR A 151 -2.06 -12.23 -10.48
N PHE A 152 -3.31 -12.12 -10.89
CA PHE A 152 -3.74 -11.06 -11.79
C PHE A 152 -3.45 -9.67 -11.21
N MET A 153 -3.79 -9.44 -9.93
CA MET A 153 -3.52 -8.17 -9.25
C MET A 153 -2.03 -7.84 -9.24
N SER A 154 -1.18 -8.83 -8.95
CA SER A 154 0.28 -8.67 -8.97
C SER A 154 0.80 -8.32 -10.37
N ASP A 155 0.39 -9.06 -11.38
CA ASP A 155 0.88 -8.87 -12.74
C ASP A 155 0.36 -7.57 -13.36
N PHE A 156 -0.86 -7.17 -13.00
CA PHE A 156 -1.41 -5.88 -13.39
C PHE A 156 -0.55 -4.73 -12.85
N MET A 157 -0.18 -4.78 -11.56
CA MET A 157 0.64 -3.72 -10.94
C MET A 157 2.09 -3.73 -11.41
N LYS A 158 2.70 -4.90 -11.62
CA LYS A 158 4.03 -5.01 -12.25
C LYS A 158 4.05 -4.34 -13.63
N ARG A 159 3.02 -4.58 -14.42
CA ARG A 159 2.88 -3.95 -15.74
C ARG A 159 2.79 -2.42 -15.62
N ILE A 160 1.99 -1.90 -14.68
CA ILE A 160 1.88 -0.46 -14.43
C ILE A 160 3.24 0.14 -14.06
N GLU A 161 3.96 -0.53 -13.14
CA GLU A 161 5.33 -0.10 -12.75
C GLU A 161 6.27 -0.05 -13.96
N GLN A 162 6.31 -1.11 -14.77
CA GLN A 162 7.15 -1.20 -15.97
C GLN A 162 6.80 -0.13 -17.01
N GLU A 163 5.51 0.10 -17.27
CA GLU A 163 5.06 1.15 -18.19
C GLU A 163 5.45 2.55 -17.69
N THR A 164 5.35 2.79 -16.39
CA THR A 164 5.71 4.07 -15.76
C THR A 164 7.21 4.30 -15.83
N LEU A 165 8.02 3.29 -15.49
CA LEU A 165 9.47 3.36 -15.58
C LEU A 165 9.95 3.58 -17.02
N ARG A 166 9.35 2.89 -17.99
CA ARG A 166 9.68 3.10 -19.41
C ARG A 166 9.42 4.54 -19.85
N LYS A 167 8.25 5.10 -19.50
CA LYS A 167 7.94 6.50 -19.81
C LYS A 167 8.94 7.46 -19.17
N ALA A 168 9.33 7.22 -17.91
CA ALA A 168 10.33 8.02 -17.24
C ALA A 168 11.70 7.94 -17.94
N ILE A 169 12.15 6.73 -18.27
CA ILE A 169 13.42 6.52 -19.01
C ILE A 169 13.38 7.23 -20.36
N ASP A 170 12.28 7.08 -21.11
CA ASP A 170 12.15 7.72 -22.43
C ASP A 170 12.12 9.24 -22.34
N PHE A 171 11.56 9.80 -21.26
CA PHE A 171 11.57 11.24 -20.99
C PHE A 171 12.99 11.77 -20.73
N PHE A 172 13.82 11.02 -20.00
CA PHE A 172 15.19 11.42 -19.67
C PHE A 172 16.25 11.00 -20.70
N LYS A 173 15.88 10.26 -21.76
CA LYS A 173 16.82 9.99 -22.86
C LYS A 173 17.22 11.32 -23.54
N PRO A 174 18.54 11.54 -23.84
CA PRO A 174 18.96 12.70 -24.59
C PRO A 174 18.18 12.78 -25.90
N ARG A 175 17.49 13.87 -26.15
CA ARG A 175 16.98 14.17 -27.48
C ARG A 175 18.20 14.37 -28.35
N ASN A 176 18.48 13.46 -29.29
CA ASN A 176 19.48 13.64 -30.29
C ASN A 176 18.98 14.75 -31.24
N ASP A 177 19.36 16.00 -30.97
CA ASP A 177 19.22 17.14 -31.87
C ASP A 177 20.18 16.98 -33.08
N LYS A 178 19.96 15.93 -33.89
CA LYS A 178 20.56 15.80 -35.22
C LYS A 178 19.66 16.44 -36.29
N GLN A 179 19.27 17.70 -36.10
CA GLN A 179 18.59 18.46 -37.14
C GLN A 179 18.98 19.96 -37.16
N MET A 180 20.20 20.28 -36.79
CA MET A 180 20.71 21.65 -36.99
C MET A 180 22.09 21.68 -37.67
N LEU A 181 22.28 21.01 -38.78
CA LEU A 181 23.46 21.22 -39.64
C LEU A 181 23.19 20.76 -41.10
N THR A 182 22.12 21.26 -41.70
CA THR A 182 21.97 21.27 -43.18
C THR A 182 21.17 22.49 -43.59
N GLY A 183 21.84 23.65 -43.58
CA GLY A 183 21.25 24.90 -44.03
C GLY A 183 22.32 25.96 -44.10
N GLY A 184 23.26 25.79 -45.03
CA GLY A 184 24.28 26.80 -45.28
C GLY A 184 25.17 26.38 -46.43
N GLY A 185 24.75 26.68 -47.62
CA GLY A 185 25.52 26.59 -48.88
C GLY A 185 24.81 27.41 -49.92
#